data_89b117e653b9a022c28f2425b66d62a4
#
_entry.id   89b117e653b9a022c28f2425b66d62a4
#
_cell.length_a   1.000
_cell.length_b   1.000
_cell.length_c   1.000
_cell.angle_alpha   90.00
_cell.angle_beta   90.00
_cell.angle_gamma   90.00
#
_symmetry.space_group_name_H-M   'P 1'
#
loop_
_entity.id
_entity.type
_entity.pdbx_description
1 polymer ?
#
loop_
_entity_poly.entity_id
_entity_poly.type
_entity_poly.pdbx_seq_one_letter_code
_entity_poly.pdbx_strand_id
1 'polypeptide(L)'
;MPSSDLADVGIHLPDFRASERTFQLLSQVAGRAGRGKLGGEVLIQTSLPDHYAIQAAVAHDFIGFAERETVARETPCYPPHLRMVNVILSSPDQRATAKSAEAGAAWLRRWLRGRNAEESKVVELVGPAPAPIERLHGRWRWHFLVRSPSPSAIGKIGRAHV
;
A
#
# COMPACT_ATOMS: atom_id res chain seq x y z
N MET A 1 -17.17 9.97 23.44
CA MET A 1 -17.64 10.41 22.12
C MET A 1 -17.28 9.30 21.15
N PRO A 2 -18.22 8.62 20.50
CA PRO A 2 -17.87 7.74 19.40
C PRO A 2 -17.31 8.65 18.29
N SER A 3 -16.07 8.42 17.87
CA SER A 3 -15.52 9.04 16.68
C SER A 3 -16.34 8.52 15.50
N SER A 4 -17.07 9.39 14.84
CA SER A 4 -17.78 9.09 13.60
C SER A 4 -16.76 9.00 12.46
N ASP A 5 -15.85 8.04 12.53
CA ASP A 5 -14.97 7.76 11.43
C ASP A 5 -15.81 7.01 10.39
N LEU A 6 -16.10 7.70 9.28
CA LEU A 6 -16.74 7.07 8.13
C LEU A 6 -15.88 5.88 7.68
N ALA A 7 -16.53 4.75 7.41
CA ALA A 7 -15.85 3.51 6.99
C ALA A 7 -15.00 3.69 5.74
N ASP A 8 -15.33 4.67 4.91
CA ASP A 8 -14.67 4.99 3.63
C ASP A 8 -13.42 5.87 3.76
N VAL A 9 -13.12 6.47 4.92
CA VAL A 9 -11.88 7.24 5.11
C VAL A 9 -10.65 6.39 4.75
N GLY A 10 -10.67 5.12 5.11
CA GLY A 10 -9.62 4.17 4.76
C GLY A 10 -9.48 3.93 3.26
N ILE A 11 -10.57 3.91 2.51
CA ILE A 11 -10.60 3.61 1.06
C ILE A 11 -9.96 4.73 0.24
N HIS A 12 -10.10 5.98 0.67
CA HIS A 12 -9.53 7.14 -0.01
C HIS A 12 -8.03 7.36 0.22
N LEU A 13 -7.40 6.56 1.08
CA LEU A 13 -5.96 6.65 1.28
C LEU A 13 -5.20 6.28 -0.01
N PRO A 14 -4.12 6.99 -0.36
CA PRO A 14 -3.29 6.69 -1.52
C PRO A 14 -2.39 5.47 -1.25
N ASP A 15 -3.00 4.33 -0.97
CA ASP A 15 -2.36 3.06 -0.67
C ASP A 15 -3.13 1.95 -1.39
N PHE A 16 -2.43 1.13 -2.17
CA PHE A 16 -3.05 0.01 -2.91
C PHE A 16 -3.73 -1.03 -1.99
N ARG A 17 -3.46 -0.99 -0.69
CA ARG A 17 -4.11 -1.83 0.33
C ARG A 17 -5.29 -1.15 1.01
N ALA A 18 -5.71 0.01 0.55
CA ALA A 18 -6.78 0.79 1.21
C ALA A 18 -8.06 -0.03 1.37
N SER A 19 -8.53 -0.65 0.30
CA SER A 19 -9.72 -1.52 0.30
C SER A 19 -9.55 -2.76 1.19
N GLU A 20 -8.37 -3.40 1.12
CA GLU A 20 -8.03 -4.56 1.97
C GLU A 20 -8.08 -4.22 3.46
N ARG A 21 -7.48 -3.09 3.85
CA ARG A 21 -7.51 -2.64 5.24
C ARG A 21 -8.91 -2.29 5.72
N THR A 22 -9.70 -1.66 4.87
CA THR A 22 -11.11 -1.34 5.19
C THR A 22 -11.91 -2.61 5.39
N PHE A 23 -11.80 -3.58 4.47
CA PHE A 23 -12.45 -4.89 4.61
C PHE A 23 -12.05 -5.59 5.91
N GLN A 24 -10.74 -5.65 6.23
CA GLN A 24 -10.22 -6.28 7.43
C GLN A 24 -10.76 -5.60 8.70
N LEU A 25 -10.77 -4.26 8.75
CA LEU A 25 -11.28 -3.51 9.88
C LEU A 25 -12.77 -3.77 10.11
N LEU A 26 -13.59 -3.66 9.06
CA LEU A 26 -15.02 -3.87 9.14
C LEU A 26 -15.36 -5.31 9.53
N SER A 27 -14.68 -6.30 8.95
CA SER A 27 -14.85 -7.71 9.29
C SER A 27 -14.46 -8.00 10.75
N GLN A 28 -13.42 -7.34 11.26
CA GLN A 28 -13.01 -7.47 12.66
C GLN A 28 -14.06 -6.89 13.62
N VAL A 29 -14.63 -5.73 13.30
CA VAL A 29 -15.69 -5.08 14.11
C VAL A 29 -16.94 -5.95 14.10
N ALA A 30 -17.38 -6.41 12.93
CA ALA A 30 -18.55 -7.27 12.79
C ALA A 30 -18.39 -8.61 13.55
N GLY A 31 -17.22 -9.23 13.47
CA GLY A 31 -16.92 -10.47 14.19
C GLY A 31 -16.90 -10.32 15.72
N ARG A 32 -16.62 -9.12 16.24
CA ARG A 32 -16.71 -8.86 17.70
C ARG A 32 -18.14 -8.72 18.18
N ALA A 33 -19.00 -8.05 17.42
CA ALA A 33 -20.40 -7.84 17.79
C ALA A 33 -21.19 -9.15 17.85
N GLY A 34 -20.87 -10.14 17.01
CA GLY A 34 -21.55 -11.45 16.97
C GLY A 34 -21.22 -12.41 18.12
N ARG A 35 -20.31 -12.08 19.05
CA ARG A 35 -19.86 -13.02 20.11
C ARG A 35 -20.75 -13.04 21.36
N GLY A 36 -21.74 -12.16 21.50
CA GLY A 36 -22.65 -12.13 22.62
C GLY A 36 -23.77 -13.18 22.51
N LYS A 37 -24.31 -13.67 23.65
CA LYS A 37 -25.45 -14.61 23.68
C LYS A 37 -26.73 -14.06 23.03
N LEU A 38 -26.84 -12.74 22.93
CA LEU A 38 -28.00 -12.04 22.36
C LEU A 38 -27.79 -11.60 20.92
N GLY A 39 -26.64 -11.96 20.30
CA GLY A 39 -26.23 -11.37 19.03
C GLY A 39 -25.81 -9.91 19.17
N GLY A 40 -25.31 -9.32 18.13
CA GLY A 40 -24.95 -7.89 18.07
C GLY A 40 -25.27 -7.32 16.70
N GLU A 41 -25.68 -6.06 16.69
CA GLU A 41 -25.89 -5.31 15.46
C GLU A 41 -24.70 -4.37 15.24
N VAL A 42 -24.22 -4.29 13.99
CA VAL A 42 -23.17 -3.36 13.57
C VAL A 42 -23.73 -2.42 12.53
N LEU A 43 -23.70 -1.14 12.84
CA LEU A 43 -24.09 -0.09 11.90
C LEU A 43 -22.83 0.48 11.24
N ILE A 44 -22.74 0.37 9.91
CA ILE A 44 -21.65 0.91 9.11
C ILE A 44 -22.12 2.20 8.47
N GLN A 45 -21.52 3.32 8.86
CA GLN A 45 -21.76 4.62 8.22
C GLN A 45 -20.73 4.85 7.11
N THR A 46 -21.20 5.08 5.88
CA THR A 46 -20.36 5.25 4.70
C THR A 46 -21.04 6.12 3.65
N SER A 47 -20.26 6.85 2.85
CA SER A 47 -20.73 7.50 1.62
C SER A 47 -20.59 6.60 0.38
N LEU A 48 -19.96 5.42 0.51
CA LEU A 48 -19.68 4.46 -0.55
C LEU A 48 -20.32 3.09 -0.27
N PRO A 49 -21.65 2.99 -0.06
CA PRO A 49 -22.30 1.73 0.32
C PRO A 49 -22.12 0.63 -0.73
N ASP A 50 -21.95 0.99 -1.99
CA ASP A 50 -21.78 0.05 -3.11
C ASP A 50 -20.33 -0.40 -3.35
N HIS A 51 -19.39 0.11 -2.54
CA HIS A 51 -17.99 -0.30 -2.68
C HIS A 51 -17.81 -1.77 -2.29
N TYR A 52 -17.15 -2.54 -3.16
CA TYR A 52 -17.04 -4.00 -3.02
C TYR A 52 -16.44 -4.45 -1.68
N ALA A 53 -15.50 -3.70 -1.10
CA ALA A 53 -14.90 -4.02 0.20
C ALA A 53 -15.91 -3.88 1.35
N ILE A 54 -16.82 -2.90 1.28
CA ILE A 54 -17.87 -2.67 2.27
C ILE A 54 -18.94 -3.75 2.14
N GLN A 55 -19.43 -3.99 0.92
CA GLN A 55 -20.44 -5.03 0.67
C GLN A 55 -19.96 -6.42 1.09
N ALA A 56 -18.72 -6.77 0.75
CA ALA A 56 -18.13 -8.05 1.15
C ALA A 56 -17.97 -8.16 2.67
N ALA A 57 -17.60 -7.08 3.37
CA ALA A 57 -17.50 -7.07 4.82
C ALA A 57 -18.88 -7.27 5.48
N VAL A 58 -19.93 -6.64 4.99
CA VAL A 58 -21.32 -6.83 5.45
C VAL A 58 -21.79 -8.27 5.23
N ALA A 59 -21.46 -8.85 4.09
CA ALA A 59 -21.81 -10.22 3.74
C ALA A 59 -20.90 -11.28 4.38
N HIS A 60 -19.84 -10.90 5.09
CA HIS A 60 -18.78 -11.79 5.58
C HIS A 60 -18.14 -12.63 4.45
N ASP A 61 -18.13 -12.11 3.24
CA ASP A 61 -17.64 -12.78 2.04
C ASP A 61 -16.17 -12.45 1.77
N PHE A 62 -15.26 -13.20 2.42
CA PHE A 62 -13.81 -13.05 2.19
C PHE A 62 -13.41 -13.49 0.78
N ILE A 63 -14.03 -14.54 0.25
CA ILE A 63 -13.63 -15.11 -1.06
C ILE A 63 -13.99 -14.13 -2.17
N GLY A 64 -15.23 -13.65 -2.20
CA GLY A 64 -15.67 -12.66 -3.19
C GLY A 64 -14.91 -11.33 -3.07
N PHE A 65 -14.52 -10.92 -1.84
CA PHE A 65 -13.61 -9.78 -1.66
C PHE A 65 -12.25 -10.03 -2.33
N ALA A 66 -11.61 -11.18 -2.03
CA ALA A 66 -10.27 -11.49 -2.52
C ALA A 66 -10.21 -11.59 -4.06
N GLU A 67 -11.25 -12.15 -4.67
CA GLU A 67 -11.37 -12.21 -6.13
C GLU A 67 -11.46 -10.81 -6.75
N ARG A 68 -12.36 -9.96 -6.26
CA ARG A 68 -12.53 -8.59 -6.77
C ARG A 68 -11.30 -7.72 -6.52
N GLU A 69 -10.68 -7.83 -5.36
CA GLU A 69 -9.45 -7.12 -5.01
C GLU A 69 -8.29 -7.53 -5.93
N THR A 70 -8.17 -8.83 -6.25
CA THR A 70 -7.15 -9.34 -7.17
C THR A 70 -7.30 -8.73 -8.55
N VAL A 71 -8.52 -8.72 -9.10
CA VAL A 71 -8.81 -8.09 -10.40
C VAL A 71 -8.54 -6.58 -10.35
N ALA A 72 -8.95 -5.88 -9.29
CA ALA A 72 -8.71 -4.44 -9.14
C ALA A 72 -7.22 -4.08 -9.10
N ARG A 73 -6.34 -5.02 -8.72
CA ARG A 73 -4.88 -4.84 -8.70
C ARG A 73 -4.18 -5.17 -10.02
N GLU A 74 -4.89 -5.65 -11.03
CA GLU A 74 -4.30 -5.89 -12.36
C GLU A 74 -3.96 -4.58 -13.07
N THR A 75 -4.84 -3.58 -12.93
CA THR A 75 -4.63 -2.27 -13.54
C THR A 75 -5.00 -1.14 -12.57
N PRO A 76 -4.01 -0.36 -12.07
CA PRO A 76 -2.57 -0.49 -12.31
C PRO A 76 -2.00 -1.74 -11.64
N CYS A 77 -0.96 -2.32 -12.23
CA CYS A 77 -0.37 -3.57 -11.75
C CYS A 77 0.22 -3.40 -10.34
N TYR A 78 -0.42 -4.02 -9.33
CA TYR A 78 -0.01 -4.05 -7.93
C TYR A 78 0.23 -5.48 -7.44
N PRO A 79 0.84 -5.68 -6.26
CA PRO A 79 0.90 -7.01 -5.66
C PRO A 79 -0.52 -7.63 -5.52
N PRO A 80 -0.73 -8.92 -5.87
CA PRO A 80 0.28 -9.98 -6.09
C PRO A 80 0.87 -10.06 -7.51
N HIS A 81 0.34 -9.32 -8.50
CA HIS A 81 0.74 -9.39 -9.91
C HIS A 81 2.19 -8.94 -10.15
N LEU A 82 2.74 -8.13 -9.23
CA LEU A 82 4.16 -7.79 -9.18
C LEU A 82 4.67 -7.75 -7.75
N ARG A 83 5.99 -7.59 -7.60
CA ARG A 83 6.64 -7.27 -6.33
C ARG A 83 6.95 -5.79 -6.26
N MET A 84 6.78 -5.21 -5.07
CA MET A 84 7.00 -3.78 -4.85
C MET A 84 7.75 -3.56 -3.54
N VAL A 85 8.76 -2.69 -3.60
CA VAL A 85 9.48 -2.20 -2.41
C VAL A 85 9.32 -0.70 -2.35
N ASN A 86 8.88 -0.20 -1.22
CA ASN A 86 8.81 1.23 -0.94
C ASN A 86 10.03 1.63 -0.11
N VAL A 87 10.92 2.41 -0.71
CA VAL A 87 12.10 2.95 -0.03
C VAL A 87 11.76 4.32 0.51
N ILE A 88 11.75 4.46 1.83
CA ILE A 88 11.41 5.71 2.52
C ILE A 88 12.66 6.29 3.16
N LEU A 89 12.96 7.54 2.85
CA LEU A 89 14.00 8.33 3.49
C LEU A 89 13.34 9.38 4.39
N SER A 90 13.90 9.59 5.59
CA SER A 90 13.34 10.57 6.50
C SER A 90 14.44 11.29 7.28
N SER A 91 14.28 12.64 7.41
CA SER A 91 15.15 13.46 8.23
C SER A 91 14.38 14.68 8.79
N PRO A 92 14.93 15.41 9.78
CA PRO A 92 14.34 16.65 10.26
C PRO A 92 14.34 17.75 9.20
N ASP A 93 15.27 17.72 8.24
CA ASP A 93 15.43 18.71 7.18
C ASP A 93 14.76 18.22 5.88
N GLN A 94 13.80 19.01 5.37
CA GLN A 94 13.05 18.69 4.15
C GLN A 94 13.96 18.62 2.92
N ARG A 95 14.86 19.60 2.74
CA ARG A 95 15.75 19.68 1.57
C ARG A 95 16.76 18.55 1.56
N ALA A 96 17.32 18.23 2.73
CA ALA A 96 18.25 17.11 2.88
C ALA A 96 17.56 15.78 2.57
N THR A 97 16.29 15.59 3.01
CA THR A 97 15.52 14.40 2.72
C THR A 97 15.26 14.23 1.22
N ALA A 98 14.82 15.30 0.55
CA ALA A 98 14.60 15.30 -0.89
C ALA A 98 15.88 14.95 -1.66
N LYS A 99 16.98 15.65 -1.37
CA LYS A 99 18.29 15.43 -2.00
C LYS A 99 18.80 13.99 -1.80
N SER A 100 18.60 13.43 -0.61
CA SER A 100 18.98 12.04 -0.32
C SER A 100 18.14 11.04 -1.11
N ALA A 101 16.83 11.30 -1.25
CA ALA A 101 15.94 10.45 -2.04
C ALA A 101 16.30 10.49 -3.55
N GLU A 102 16.60 11.68 -4.08
CA GLU A 102 17.08 11.86 -5.45
C GLU A 102 18.40 11.13 -5.69
N ALA A 103 19.36 11.28 -4.78
CA ALA A 103 20.67 10.61 -4.87
C ALA A 103 20.52 9.08 -4.81
N GLY A 104 19.69 8.56 -3.91
CA GLY A 104 19.40 7.12 -3.81
C GLY A 104 18.73 6.56 -5.05
N ALA A 105 17.74 7.25 -5.58
CA ALA A 105 17.06 6.86 -6.81
C ALA A 105 18.00 6.92 -8.04
N ALA A 106 18.84 7.95 -8.12
CA ALA A 106 19.83 8.09 -9.19
C ALA A 106 20.90 6.98 -9.12
N TRP A 107 21.36 6.65 -7.91
CA TRP A 107 22.27 5.54 -7.67
C TRP A 107 21.66 4.22 -8.14
N LEU A 108 20.42 3.93 -7.74
CA LEU A 108 19.74 2.69 -8.14
C LEU A 108 19.53 2.62 -9.65
N ARG A 109 19.15 3.72 -10.31
CA ARG A 109 19.04 3.77 -11.78
C ARG A 109 20.37 3.46 -12.48
N ARG A 110 21.50 3.97 -11.96
CA ARG A 110 22.84 3.67 -12.50
C ARG A 110 23.20 2.20 -12.30
N TRP A 111 22.95 1.67 -11.11
CA TRP A 111 23.20 0.28 -10.77
C TRP A 111 22.40 -0.69 -11.66
N LEU A 112 21.13 -0.39 -11.90
CA LEU A 112 20.28 -1.17 -12.82
C LEU A 112 20.82 -1.15 -14.25
N ARG A 113 21.29 0.01 -14.75
CA ARG A 113 21.87 0.13 -16.11
C ARG A 113 23.17 -0.66 -16.28
N GLY A 114 23.93 -0.87 -15.23
CA GLY A 114 25.15 -1.67 -15.26
C GLY A 114 24.92 -3.18 -15.25
N ARG A 115 23.67 -3.63 -15.19
CA ARG A 115 23.27 -5.04 -15.23
C ARG A 115 22.84 -5.48 -16.62
N ASN A 116 22.64 -6.80 -16.78
CA ASN A 116 22.15 -7.37 -18.03
C ASN A 116 20.84 -6.68 -18.46
N ALA A 117 20.74 -6.37 -19.74
CA ALA A 117 19.61 -5.63 -20.33
C ALA A 117 18.24 -6.26 -19.99
N GLU A 118 18.16 -7.58 -19.87
CA GLU A 118 16.95 -8.30 -19.50
C GLU A 118 16.52 -8.02 -18.03
N GLU A 119 17.47 -7.96 -17.09
CA GLU A 119 17.17 -7.66 -15.68
C GLU A 119 16.78 -6.18 -15.48
N SER A 120 17.40 -5.27 -16.25
CA SER A 120 17.11 -3.84 -16.16
C SER A 120 15.74 -3.45 -16.74
N LYS A 121 15.28 -4.16 -17.77
CA LYS A 121 13.95 -3.94 -18.39
C LYS A 121 12.80 -4.36 -17.50
N VAL A 122 13.03 -5.24 -16.53
CA VAL A 122 12.00 -5.84 -15.69
C VAL A 122 11.80 -5.05 -14.39
N VAL A 123 12.72 -4.13 -14.04
CA VAL A 123 12.62 -3.32 -12.82
C VAL A 123 12.27 -1.88 -13.17
N GLU A 124 11.13 -1.44 -12.66
CA GLU A 124 10.66 -0.06 -12.76
C GLU A 124 10.95 0.69 -11.47
N LEU A 125 11.42 1.93 -11.58
CA LEU A 125 11.60 2.85 -10.46
C LEU A 125 10.68 4.06 -10.63
N VAL A 126 9.74 4.21 -9.71
CA VAL A 126 8.75 5.30 -9.68
C VAL A 126 9.11 6.30 -8.59
N GLY A 127 9.18 7.56 -8.92
CA GLY A 127 9.63 8.63 -8.02
C GLY A 127 11.09 9.01 -8.29
N PRO A 128 11.77 9.72 -7.34
CA PRO A 128 11.34 10.03 -5.98
C PRO A 128 10.26 11.12 -5.90
N ALA A 129 9.49 11.09 -4.80
CA ALA A 129 8.43 12.06 -4.49
C ALA A 129 8.26 12.19 -2.97
N PRO A 130 7.60 13.25 -2.46
CA PRO A 130 7.13 13.29 -1.08
C PRO A 130 6.29 12.04 -0.76
N ALA A 131 6.46 11.47 0.43
CA ALA A 131 5.64 10.33 0.83
C ALA A 131 4.18 10.77 1.07
N PRO A 132 3.16 9.88 0.93
CA PRO A 132 1.77 10.22 1.20
C PRO A 132 1.51 10.86 2.56
N ILE A 133 2.30 10.49 3.57
CA ILE A 133 2.41 11.22 4.83
C ILE A 133 3.77 11.90 4.82
N GLU A 134 3.81 13.14 4.36
CA GLU A 134 5.04 13.91 4.14
C GLU A 134 5.82 14.18 5.43
N ARG A 135 5.13 14.33 6.56
CA ARG A 135 5.74 14.61 7.86
C ARG A 135 5.16 13.72 8.94
N LEU A 136 6.01 12.99 9.63
CA LEU A 136 5.63 12.09 10.71
C LEU A 136 6.64 12.25 11.86
N HIS A 137 6.15 12.47 13.10
CA HIS A 137 6.99 12.67 14.29
C HIS A 137 8.10 13.72 14.10
N GLY A 138 7.75 14.85 13.47
CA GLY A 138 8.70 15.94 13.22
C GLY A 138 9.69 15.71 12.07
N ARG A 139 9.63 14.58 11.39
CA ARG A 139 10.54 14.22 10.29
C ARG A 139 9.84 14.31 8.95
N TRP A 140 10.50 14.91 7.97
CA TRP A 140 10.08 14.91 6.56
C TRP A 140 10.36 13.56 5.93
N ARG A 141 9.49 13.12 5.02
CA ARG A 141 9.55 11.79 4.41
C ARG A 141 9.43 11.91 2.90
N TRP A 142 10.40 11.33 2.21
CA TRP A 142 10.40 11.14 0.77
C TRP A 142 10.49 9.66 0.47
N HIS A 143 10.00 9.25 -0.69
CA HIS A 143 10.04 7.87 -1.07
C HIS A 143 10.22 7.67 -2.57
N PHE A 144 10.63 6.48 -2.95
CA PHE A 144 10.53 5.95 -4.29
C PHE A 144 10.14 4.48 -4.24
N LEU A 145 9.43 4.03 -5.29
CA LEU A 145 8.98 2.66 -5.41
C LEU A 145 9.89 1.92 -6.39
N VAL A 146 10.22 0.68 -6.06
CA VAL A 146 10.89 -0.26 -6.96
C VAL A 146 9.89 -1.38 -7.23
N ARG A 147 9.55 -1.58 -8.50
CA ARG A 147 8.51 -2.51 -8.94
C ARG A 147 9.09 -3.52 -9.91
N SER A 148 8.70 -4.79 -9.80
CA SER A 148 9.11 -5.84 -10.74
C SER A 148 8.15 -7.02 -10.71
N PRO A 149 7.77 -7.60 -11.85
CA PRO A 149 7.09 -8.89 -11.88
C PRO A 149 8.01 -10.03 -11.44
N SER A 150 9.34 -9.84 -11.44
CA SER A 150 10.33 -10.86 -11.04
C SER A 150 10.70 -10.73 -9.56
N PRO A 151 10.36 -11.71 -8.70
CA PRO A 151 10.78 -11.73 -7.30
C PRO A 151 12.31 -11.75 -7.12
N SER A 152 13.03 -12.44 -8.02
CA SER A 152 14.49 -12.56 -7.98
C SER A 152 15.19 -11.23 -8.26
N ALA A 153 14.63 -10.40 -9.16
CA ALA A 153 15.17 -9.08 -9.46
C ALA A 153 15.12 -8.15 -8.23
N ILE A 154 14.01 -8.14 -7.50
CA ILE A 154 13.87 -7.37 -6.25
C ILE A 154 14.79 -7.90 -5.15
N GLY A 155 14.89 -9.24 -4.99
CA GLY A 155 15.76 -9.86 -3.98
C GLY A 155 17.24 -9.54 -4.17
N LYS A 156 17.71 -9.37 -5.41
CA LYS A 156 19.10 -8.99 -5.71
C LYS A 156 19.42 -7.53 -5.31
N ILE A 157 18.42 -6.64 -5.37
CA ILE A 157 18.58 -5.23 -4.94
C ILE A 157 18.83 -5.17 -3.43
N GLY A 158 18.11 -5.96 -2.63
CA GLY A 158 18.27 -6.01 -1.17
C GLY A 158 19.62 -6.59 -0.72
N ARG A 159 20.28 -7.40 -1.53
CA ARG A 159 21.59 -8.03 -1.21
C ARG A 159 22.79 -7.21 -1.66
N ALA A 160 22.59 -6.12 -2.39
CA ALA A 160 23.68 -5.28 -2.90
C ALA A 160 24.39 -4.43 -1.83
N HIS A 161 24.03 -4.59 -0.56
CA HIS A 161 24.54 -3.84 0.59
C HIS A 161 25.11 -4.72 1.71
N VAL A 162 25.50 -5.95 1.43
CA VAL A 162 26.26 -6.78 2.38
C VAL A 162 27.68 -6.93 1.93
#